data_675ae98ce0036f5127f4ecb5fd4f171f
#
_entry.id   675ae98ce0036f5127f4ecb5fd4f171f
#
_cell.length_a   1.000
_cell.length_b   1.000
_cell.length_c   1.000
_cell.angle_alpha   90.00
_cell.angle_beta   90.00
_cell.angle_gamma   90.00
#
_symmetry.space_group_name_H-M   'P 1'
#
loop_
_entity.id
_entity.type
_entity.pdbx_description
1 polymer ?
#
loop_
_entity_poly.entity_id
_entity_poly.type
_entity_poly.pdbx_seq_one_letter_code
_entity_poly.pdbx_strand_id
1 'polypeptide(L)'
;ATLNTEEFDEILAVAADTGNRFIVHQNRRWDPDFLIVRDLYQNQPIGSVFQIESRVNGANGIPGDWRHLKKHGGGMLLDWGIHLLDQMLWLVDSPIKDVQVDFSYILGDEVDDGFTSFITFENGIKAIVEVGTTNYVKLPRWYVKATEGTARIDDWDLSGEMVRAVQTSDETMPQPIQAGVGLTKTMAPPSEDATETLSLPKASAEYDSFYSNVYHVIRDDAAPIVKNAEVRNVLQLIEQMFELEG
;
A
#
# COMPACT_ATOMS: atom_id res chain seq x y z
N ALA A 1 -2.29 -14.05 10.01
CA ALA A 1 -1.92 -14.70 11.29
C ALA A 1 -3.17 -15.27 11.98
N THR A 2 -4.23 -14.48 12.05
CA THR A 2 -5.55 -14.83 12.61
C THR A 2 -6.64 -14.17 11.78
N LEU A 3 -7.89 -14.49 12.03
CA LEU A 3 -9.01 -13.85 11.31
C LEU A 3 -9.45 -12.52 11.94
N ASN A 4 -9.13 -12.32 13.22
CA ASN A 4 -9.55 -11.15 13.99
C ASN A 4 -8.53 -10.82 15.10
N THR A 5 -8.75 -9.69 15.77
CA THR A 5 -7.90 -9.23 16.86
C THR A 5 -8.04 -10.08 18.12
N GLU A 6 -9.21 -10.65 18.39
CA GLU A 6 -9.46 -11.49 19.58
C GLU A 6 -8.58 -12.76 19.54
N GLU A 7 -8.61 -13.50 18.42
CA GLU A 7 -7.73 -14.67 18.21
C GLU A 7 -6.24 -14.30 18.29
N PHE A 8 -5.89 -13.11 17.79
CA PHE A 8 -4.52 -12.63 17.84
C PHE A 8 -4.08 -12.35 19.27
N ASP A 9 -4.94 -11.68 20.06
CA ASP A 9 -4.67 -11.36 21.45
C ASP A 9 -4.58 -12.64 22.31
N GLU A 10 -5.39 -13.69 22.04
CA GLU A 10 -5.26 -15.00 22.67
C GLU A 10 -3.89 -15.65 22.41
N ILE A 11 -3.40 -15.62 21.17
CA ILE A 11 -2.06 -16.13 20.84
C ILE A 11 -0.98 -15.37 21.60
N LEU A 12 -1.09 -14.04 21.67
CA LEU A 12 -0.12 -13.20 22.39
C LEU A 12 -0.13 -13.49 23.90
N ALA A 13 -1.31 -13.72 24.49
CA ALA A 13 -1.44 -14.08 25.89
C ALA A 13 -0.74 -15.43 26.19
N VAL A 14 -1.00 -16.43 25.36
CA VAL A 14 -0.34 -17.75 25.51
C VAL A 14 1.17 -17.64 25.32
N ALA A 15 1.63 -16.84 24.35
CA ALA A 15 3.07 -16.61 24.13
C ALA A 15 3.72 -15.97 25.38
N ALA A 16 3.06 -14.99 25.98
CA ALA A 16 3.53 -14.33 27.18
C ALA A 16 3.56 -15.28 28.40
N ASP A 17 2.48 -16.03 28.63
CA ASP A 17 2.36 -16.98 29.75
C ASP A 17 3.39 -18.11 29.70
N THR A 18 3.75 -18.53 28.48
CA THR A 18 4.73 -19.61 28.26
C THR A 18 6.17 -19.11 28.10
N GLY A 19 6.38 -17.80 28.07
CA GLY A 19 7.70 -17.19 27.79
C GLY A 19 8.19 -17.42 26.36
N ASN A 20 7.29 -17.78 25.44
CA ASN A 20 7.61 -18.00 24.03
C ASN A 20 7.48 -16.68 23.23
N ARG A 21 8.19 -16.63 22.10
CA ARG A 21 8.11 -15.50 21.16
C ARG A 21 7.18 -15.85 20.03
N PHE A 22 6.28 -14.93 19.71
CA PHE A 22 5.42 -15.03 18.54
C PHE A 22 5.78 -13.88 17.58
N ILE A 23 6.12 -14.20 16.34
CA ILE A 23 6.54 -13.24 15.32
C ILE A 23 5.78 -13.55 14.03
N VAL A 24 5.10 -12.56 13.48
CA VAL A 24 4.38 -12.68 12.21
C VAL A 24 5.29 -12.29 11.06
N HIS A 25 5.25 -13.05 9.97
CA HIS A 25 6.02 -12.78 8.78
C HIS A 25 5.24 -11.85 7.83
N GLN A 26 5.29 -10.55 8.06
CA GLN A 26 4.81 -9.56 7.08
C GLN A 26 5.86 -9.40 5.96
N ASN A 27 5.96 -10.44 5.13
CA ASN A 27 7.02 -10.62 4.14
C ASN A 27 7.10 -9.51 3.09
N ARG A 28 5.97 -8.85 2.79
CA ARG A 28 5.91 -7.82 1.76
C ARG A 28 6.48 -6.47 2.18
N ARG A 29 6.91 -6.32 3.45
CA ARG A 29 7.76 -5.20 3.87
C ARG A 29 9.13 -5.19 3.20
N TRP A 30 9.53 -6.34 2.59
CA TRP A 30 10.79 -6.50 1.85
C TRP A 30 10.58 -6.54 0.33
N ASP A 31 9.37 -6.34 -0.17
CA ASP A 31 9.11 -6.28 -1.60
C ASP A 31 9.86 -5.09 -2.23
N PRO A 32 10.58 -5.30 -3.35
CA PRO A 32 11.41 -4.26 -3.94
C PRO A 32 10.64 -2.99 -4.35
N ASP A 33 9.42 -3.15 -4.85
CA ASP A 33 8.53 -2.04 -5.21
C ASP A 33 8.13 -1.21 -3.99
N PHE A 34 7.83 -1.85 -2.86
CA PHE A 34 7.56 -1.16 -1.61
C PHE A 34 8.78 -0.43 -1.05
N LEU A 35 9.99 -1.02 -1.16
CA LEU A 35 11.23 -0.37 -0.74
C LEU A 35 11.51 0.91 -1.54
N ILE A 36 11.18 0.92 -2.85
CA ILE A 36 11.25 2.13 -3.68
C ILE A 36 10.27 3.20 -3.15
N VAL A 37 9.01 2.83 -2.89
CA VAL A 37 8.01 3.76 -2.37
C VAL A 37 8.42 4.31 -1.00
N ARG A 38 9.00 3.47 -0.15
CA ARG A 38 9.53 3.87 1.15
C ARG A 38 10.65 4.89 1.01
N ASP A 39 11.58 4.69 0.07
CA ASP A 39 12.64 5.65 -0.23
C ASP A 39 12.06 6.99 -0.72
N LEU A 40 11.09 6.96 -1.63
CA LEU A 40 10.39 8.16 -2.10
C LEU A 40 9.73 8.94 -0.96
N TYR A 41 9.10 8.23 -0.02
CA TYR A 41 8.43 8.83 1.12
C TYR A 41 9.43 9.45 2.12
N GLN A 42 10.52 8.76 2.41
CA GLN A 42 11.52 9.18 3.39
C GLN A 42 12.44 10.28 2.88
N ASN A 43 12.95 10.13 1.65
CA ASN A 43 13.94 11.03 1.07
C ASN A 43 13.34 12.19 0.26
N GLN A 44 12.05 12.12 -0.07
CA GLN A 44 11.28 13.19 -0.69
C GLN A 44 11.90 13.80 -1.96
N PRO A 45 12.43 13.00 -2.91
CA PRO A 45 13.11 13.53 -4.11
C PRO A 45 12.18 14.33 -5.04
N ILE A 46 10.88 14.21 -4.86
CA ILE A 46 9.81 14.90 -5.60
C ILE A 46 8.94 15.78 -4.68
N GLY A 47 9.49 16.21 -3.54
CA GLY A 47 8.78 16.98 -2.54
C GLY A 47 7.98 16.11 -1.56
N SER A 48 7.19 16.74 -0.70
CA SER A 48 6.42 16.08 0.35
C SER A 48 5.28 15.25 -0.23
N VAL A 49 5.24 13.97 0.09
CA VAL A 49 4.18 13.05 -0.35
C VAL A 49 2.86 13.38 0.36
N PHE A 50 1.78 13.48 -0.40
CA PHE A 50 0.44 13.75 0.12
C PHE A 50 -0.60 12.68 -0.27
N GLN A 51 -0.31 11.83 -1.27
CA GLN A 51 -1.18 10.71 -1.66
C GLN A 51 -0.34 9.54 -2.15
N ILE A 52 -0.70 8.33 -1.70
CA ILE A 52 -0.09 7.06 -2.10
C ILE A 52 -1.20 6.12 -2.54
N GLU A 53 -1.03 5.50 -3.70
CA GLU A 53 -1.95 4.51 -4.23
C GLU A 53 -1.21 3.19 -4.41
N SER A 54 -1.77 2.11 -3.87
CA SER A 54 -1.23 0.75 -3.95
C SER A 54 -2.27 -0.19 -4.53
N ARG A 55 -1.91 -0.95 -5.58
CA ARG A 55 -2.84 -1.84 -6.27
C ARG A 55 -2.25 -3.22 -6.51
N VAL A 56 -3.09 -4.23 -6.37
CA VAL A 56 -2.82 -5.58 -6.90
C VAL A 56 -4.00 -5.98 -7.76
N ASN A 57 -3.77 -5.97 -9.06
CA ASN A 57 -4.81 -6.27 -10.04
C ASN A 57 -4.48 -7.55 -10.81
N GLY A 58 -5.47 -8.42 -10.97
CA GLY A 58 -5.44 -9.64 -11.77
C GLY A 58 -6.75 -9.88 -12.50
N ALA A 59 -6.79 -10.88 -13.40
CA ALA A 59 -7.97 -11.17 -14.21
C ALA A 59 -8.42 -12.64 -14.12
N ASN A 60 -7.84 -13.42 -13.19
CA ASN A 60 -8.08 -14.87 -13.11
C ASN A 60 -9.08 -15.28 -12.01
N GLY A 61 -9.72 -14.30 -11.37
CA GLY A 61 -10.59 -14.57 -10.23
C GLY A 61 -9.83 -15.06 -9.00
N ILE A 62 -10.58 -15.60 -8.05
CA ILE A 62 -10.01 -16.19 -6.83
C ILE A 62 -9.54 -17.62 -7.15
N PRO A 63 -8.34 -18.07 -6.71
CA PRO A 63 -7.92 -19.47 -6.86
C PRO A 63 -8.90 -20.46 -6.25
N GLY A 64 -9.08 -21.61 -6.86
CA GLY A 64 -10.03 -22.66 -6.43
C GLY A 64 -9.58 -23.43 -5.18
N ASP A 65 -9.21 -22.74 -4.12
CA ASP A 65 -8.73 -23.29 -2.85
C ASP A 65 -9.48 -22.66 -1.65
N TRP A 66 -8.86 -22.65 -0.47
CA TRP A 66 -9.43 -22.10 0.76
C TRP A 66 -9.83 -20.61 0.64
N ARG A 67 -9.28 -19.88 -0.33
CA ARG A 67 -9.56 -18.45 -0.55
C ARG A 67 -11.01 -18.14 -0.93
N HIS A 68 -11.77 -19.14 -1.39
CA HIS A 68 -13.22 -19.04 -1.60
C HIS A 68 -14.04 -19.20 -0.33
N LEU A 69 -13.44 -19.66 0.77
CA LEU A 69 -14.17 -20.10 1.95
C LEU A 69 -14.07 -19.08 3.08
N LYS A 70 -15.17 -18.40 3.37
CA LYS A 70 -15.25 -17.41 4.46
C LYS A 70 -14.78 -17.99 5.80
N LYS A 71 -15.17 -19.24 6.12
CA LYS A 71 -14.76 -19.94 7.34
C LYS A 71 -13.26 -20.18 7.49
N HIS A 72 -12.49 -20.03 6.42
CA HIS A 72 -11.03 -20.19 6.40
C HIS A 72 -10.30 -18.86 6.19
N GLY A 73 -11.00 -17.74 6.28
CA GLY A 73 -10.41 -16.42 6.05
C GLY A 73 -10.16 -16.14 4.58
N GLY A 74 -11.04 -16.63 3.70
CA GLY A 74 -11.03 -16.30 2.27
C GLY A 74 -11.40 -14.85 2.02
N GLY A 75 -11.26 -14.43 0.77
CA GLY A 75 -11.47 -13.07 0.31
C GLY A 75 -10.17 -12.30 0.10
N MET A 76 -10.23 -11.30 -0.74
CA MET A 76 -9.06 -10.54 -1.17
C MET A 76 -8.60 -9.53 -0.12
N LEU A 77 -9.51 -9.07 0.75
CA LEU A 77 -9.11 -8.22 1.87
C LEU A 77 -8.18 -8.97 2.83
N LEU A 78 -8.50 -10.23 3.16
CA LEU A 78 -7.68 -11.05 4.05
C LEU A 78 -6.46 -11.68 3.37
N ASP A 79 -6.50 -11.95 2.05
CA ASP A 79 -5.37 -12.54 1.33
C ASP A 79 -4.34 -11.47 0.92
N TRP A 80 -4.72 -10.51 0.08
CA TRP A 80 -3.82 -9.45 -0.39
C TRP A 80 -3.91 -8.16 0.42
N GLY A 81 -5.11 -7.79 0.84
CA GLY A 81 -5.36 -6.54 1.54
C GLY A 81 -4.54 -6.40 2.81
N ILE A 82 -4.40 -7.46 3.58
CA ILE A 82 -3.59 -7.45 4.81
C ILE A 82 -2.14 -7.01 4.55
N HIS A 83 -1.57 -7.38 3.41
CA HIS A 83 -0.20 -6.98 3.05
C HIS A 83 -0.11 -5.52 2.63
N LEU A 84 -1.06 -5.06 1.81
CA LEU A 84 -1.07 -3.68 1.32
C LEU A 84 -1.38 -2.69 2.45
N LEU A 85 -2.30 -3.04 3.34
CA LEU A 85 -2.63 -2.26 4.52
C LEU A 85 -1.45 -2.23 5.51
N ASP A 86 -0.77 -3.36 5.72
CA ASP A 86 0.44 -3.41 6.55
C ASP A 86 1.54 -2.50 6.01
N GLN A 87 1.81 -2.55 4.71
CA GLN A 87 2.76 -1.66 4.05
C GLN A 87 2.37 -0.19 4.24
N MET A 88 1.09 0.14 4.10
CA MET A 88 0.59 1.51 4.19
C MET A 88 0.68 2.05 5.62
N LEU A 89 0.22 1.29 6.62
CA LEU A 89 0.29 1.69 8.03
C LEU A 89 1.74 1.78 8.53
N TRP A 90 2.62 0.93 8.04
CA TRP A 90 4.03 0.95 8.41
C TRP A 90 4.81 2.10 7.75
N LEU A 91 4.38 2.50 6.54
CA LEU A 91 4.98 3.62 5.80
C LEU A 91 4.56 4.97 6.37
N VAL A 92 3.25 5.14 6.64
CA VAL A 92 2.68 6.39 7.12
C VAL A 92 2.52 6.30 8.64
N ASP A 93 3.52 6.80 9.36
CA ASP A 93 3.53 6.82 10.84
C ASP A 93 2.60 7.92 11.37
N SER A 94 1.30 7.70 11.22
CA SER A 94 0.24 8.62 11.66
C SER A 94 -1.05 7.86 11.91
N PRO A 95 -1.85 8.24 12.92
CA PRO A 95 -3.16 7.63 13.14
C PRO A 95 -4.08 7.79 11.92
N ILE A 96 -4.98 6.82 11.74
CA ILE A 96 -6.06 6.92 10.75
C ILE A 96 -7.10 7.91 11.28
N LYS A 97 -7.46 8.88 10.43
CA LYS A 97 -8.54 9.84 10.69
C LYS A 97 -9.88 9.36 10.15
N ASP A 98 -9.87 8.75 8.98
CA ASP A 98 -11.07 8.28 8.28
C ASP A 98 -10.72 7.12 7.35
N VAL A 99 -11.64 6.18 7.21
CA VAL A 99 -11.54 5.06 6.27
C VAL A 99 -12.90 4.82 5.61
N GLN A 100 -12.86 4.62 4.31
CA GLN A 100 -14.00 4.19 3.50
C GLN A 100 -13.56 2.97 2.70
N VAL A 101 -14.47 2.03 2.49
CA VAL A 101 -14.22 0.81 1.74
C VAL A 101 -15.43 0.45 0.89
N ASP A 102 -15.17 -0.07 -0.29
CA ASP A 102 -16.15 -0.68 -1.18
C ASP A 102 -15.65 -2.08 -1.57
N PHE A 103 -16.48 -3.10 -1.36
CA PHE A 103 -16.16 -4.48 -1.66
C PHE A 103 -16.78 -4.93 -2.98
N SER A 104 -16.12 -5.84 -3.66
CA SER A 104 -16.57 -6.46 -4.89
C SER A 104 -16.92 -7.93 -4.67
N TYR A 105 -18.06 -8.36 -5.23
CA TYR A 105 -18.58 -9.73 -5.22
C TYR A 105 -19.02 -10.17 -6.62
N ILE A 106 -18.30 -9.73 -7.65
CA ILE A 106 -18.66 -9.95 -9.07
C ILE A 106 -18.65 -11.44 -9.42
N LEU A 107 -17.76 -12.23 -8.79
CA LEU A 107 -17.66 -13.67 -9.03
C LEU A 107 -18.78 -14.47 -8.34
N GLY A 108 -19.52 -13.87 -7.41
CA GLY A 108 -20.67 -14.49 -6.74
C GLY A 108 -20.31 -15.46 -5.62
N ASP A 109 -19.08 -15.41 -5.10
CA ASP A 109 -18.64 -16.17 -3.94
C ASP A 109 -19.16 -15.56 -2.61
N GLU A 110 -19.01 -16.30 -1.52
CA GLU A 110 -19.35 -15.83 -0.16
C GLU A 110 -18.33 -14.84 0.44
N VAL A 111 -17.23 -14.59 -0.29
CA VAL A 111 -16.11 -13.74 0.09
C VAL A 111 -15.91 -12.67 -0.97
N ASP A 112 -15.28 -11.57 -0.61
CA ASP A 112 -14.92 -10.51 -1.52
C ASP A 112 -13.91 -10.98 -2.57
N ASP A 113 -14.17 -10.66 -3.83
CA ASP A 113 -13.24 -10.88 -4.96
C ASP A 113 -12.35 -9.69 -5.26
N GLY A 114 -12.50 -8.63 -4.48
CA GLY A 114 -11.73 -7.41 -4.52
C GLY A 114 -12.29 -6.34 -3.60
N PHE A 115 -11.53 -5.28 -3.41
CA PHE A 115 -11.98 -4.11 -2.66
C PHE A 115 -11.22 -2.87 -3.10
N THR A 116 -11.81 -1.70 -2.82
CA THR A 116 -11.14 -0.40 -2.91
C THR A 116 -11.34 0.34 -1.60
N SER A 117 -10.26 0.81 -0.98
CA SER A 117 -10.34 1.62 0.22
C SER A 117 -9.68 2.98 0.06
N PHE A 118 -10.27 3.98 0.73
CA PHE A 118 -9.76 5.34 0.84
C PHE A 118 -9.46 5.61 2.31
N ILE A 119 -8.18 5.82 2.62
CA ILE A 119 -7.71 6.06 3.99
C ILE A 119 -7.18 7.49 4.07
N THR A 120 -7.63 8.25 5.05
CA THR A 120 -7.08 9.56 5.39
C THR A 120 -6.39 9.48 6.73
N PHE A 121 -5.13 9.88 6.79
CA PHE A 121 -4.35 9.96 8.02
C PHE A 121 -4.48 11.33 8.69
N GLU A 122 -4.22 11.42 10.00
CA GLU A 122 -4.29 12.69 10.74
C GLU A 122 -3.28 13.72 10.24
N ASN A 123 -2.12 13.28 9.75
CA ASN A 123 -1.12 14.16 9.13
C ASN A 123 -1.51 14.67 7.74
N GLY A 124 -2.72 14.32 7.24
CA GLY A 124 -3.28 14.77 5.98
C GLY A 124 -2.92 13.91 4.76
N ILE A 125 -2.06 12.93 4.89
CA ILE A 125 -1.75 11.98 3.82
C ILE A 125 -2.99 11.13 3.51
N LYS A 126 -3.20 10.85 2.22
CA LYS A 126 -4.27 10.00 1.72
C LYS A 126 -3.68 8.74 1.12
N ALA A 127 -4.30 7.60 1.38
CA ALA A 127 -3.97 6.34 0.74
C ALA A 127 -5.17 5.78 -0.02
N ILE A 128 -4.91 5.21 -1.19
CA ILE A 128 -5.88 4.37 -1.92
C ILE A 128 -5.27 2.98 -2.00
N VAL A 129 -6.00 2.00 -1.49
CA VAL A 129 -5.59 0.59 -1.55
C VAL A 129 -6.65 -0.18 -2.31
N GLU A 130 -6.24 -0.87 -3.37
CA GLU A 130 -7.14 -1.61 -4.25
C GLU A 130 -6.59 -3.01 -4.52
N VAL A 131 -7.46 -4.00 -4.39
CA VAL A 131 -7.23 -5.35 -4.89
C VAL A 131 -8.38 -5.72 -5.80
N GLY A 132 -8.08 -6.26 -6.98
CA GLY A 132 -9.11 -6.69 -7.92
C GLY A 132 -8.68 -7.94 -8.68
N THR A 133 -9.59 -8.89 -8.82
CA THR A 133 -9.35 -10.18 -9.49
C THR A 133 -10.02 -10.28 -10.87
N THR A 134 -10.67 -9.20 -11.32
CA THR A 134 -11.40 -9.10 -12.60
C THR A 134 -10.89 -7.97 -13.49
N ASN A 135 -9.65 -7.52 -13.27
CA ASN A 135 -9.04 -6.38 -13.97
C ASN A 135 -8.28 -6.87 -15.23
N TYR A 136 -8.85 -6.74 -16.41
CA TYR A 136 -8.23 -7.14 -17.68
C TYR A 136 -7.19 -6.14 -18.19
N VAL A 137 -7.24 -4.90 -17.72
CA VAL A 137 -6.21 -3.87 -17.96
C VAL A 137 -5.74 -3.35 -16.60
N LYS A 138 -4.47 -3.52 -16.32
CA LYS A 138 -3.89 -3.12 -15.03
C LYS A 138 -3.70 -1.61 -14.95
N LEU A 139 -3.98 -1.04 -13.79
CA LEU A 139 -3.48 0.25 -13.36
C LEU A 139 -2.06 0.09 -12.76
N PRO A 140 -1.31 1.18 -12.60
CA PRO A 140 0.00 1.12 -11.94
C PRO A 140 -0.09 0.45 -10.56
N ARG A 141 0.89 -0.38 -10.27
CA ARG A 141 1.04 -1.06 -8.97
C ARG A 141 1.17 -0.05 -7.83
N TRP A 142 1.94 1.03 -8.07
CA TRP A 142 2.08 2.15 -7.17
C TRP A 142 1.97 3.47 -7.93
N TYR A 143 1.29 4.44 -7.30
CA TYR A 143 1.20 5.80 -7.79
C TYR A 143 1.36 6.76 -6.62
N VAL A 144 2.42 7.56 -6.62
CA VAL A 144 2.80 8.44 -5.51
C VAL A 144 2.75 9.88 -5.97
N LYS A 145 1.92 10.69 -5.31
CA LYS A 145 1.82 12.13 -5.56
C LYS A 145 2.52 12.91 -4.45
N ALA A 146 3.36 13.85 -4.86
CA ALA A 146 4.06 14.74 -3.95
C ALA A 146 3.97 16.18 -4.45
N THR A 147 4.43 17.12 -3.63
CA THR A 147 4.27 18.56 -3.88
C THR A 147 5.03 19.07 -5.10
N GLU A 148 6.08 18.37 -5.52
CA GLU A 148 6.96 18.79 -6.61
C GLU A 148 7.01 17.77 -7.74
N GLY A 149 6.27 16.66 -7.65
CA GLY A 149 6.29 15.63 -8.69
C GLY A 149 5.40 14.45 -8.41
N THR A 150 5.55 13.45 -9.28
CA THR A 150 4.77 12.21 -9.24
C THR A 150 5.66 11.04 -9.62
N ALA A 151 5.52 9.92 -8.93
CA ALA A 151 6.18 8.67 -9.27
C ALA A 151 5.15 7.57 -9.50
N ARG A 152 5.44 6.65 -10.41
CA ARG A 152 4.66 5.43 -10.62
C ARG A 152 5.58 4.23 -10.79
N ILE A 153 5.13 3.08 -10.30
CA ILE A 153 5.70 1.77 -10.58
C ILE A 153 4.59 0.97 -11.26
N ASP A 154 4.83 0.50 -12.47
CA ASP A 154 3.79 -0.06 -13.31
C ASP A 154 3.44 -1.50 -12.93
N ASP A 155 4.43 -2.35 -12.68
CA ASP A 155 4.22 -3.75 -12.31
C ASP A 155 5.40 -4.28 -11.45
N TRP A 156 5.41 -5.57 -11.19
CA TRP A 156 6.40 -6.31 -10.39
C TRP A 156 7.82 -6.31 -10.98
N ASP A 157 7.98 -5.99 -12.26
CA ASP A 157 9.27 -5.81 -12.93
C ASP A 157 9.95 -4.49 -12.58
N LEU A 158 9.31 -3.67 -11.73
CA LEU A 158 9.77 -2.36 -11.29
C LEU A 158 9.87 -1.33 -12.42
N SER A 159 9.23 -1.57 -13.56
CA SER A 159 9.07 -0.57 -14.60
C SER A 159 8.28 0.62 -14.06
N GLY A 160 8.62 1.82 -14.53
CA GLY A 160 7.96 3.03 -14.06
C GLY A 160 8.86 4.25 -14.24
N GLU A 161 8.40 5.36 -13.72
CA GLU A 161 9.10 6.63 -13.82
C GLU A 161 8.79 7.54 -12.64
N MET A 162 9.66 8.53 -12.45
CA MET A 162 9.47 9.64 -11.53
C MET A 162 9.63 10.93 -12.32
N VAL A 163 8.63 11.81 -12.24
CA VAL A 163 8.64 13.11 -12.92
C VAL A 163 8.59 14.19 -11.86
N ARG A 164 9.53 15.14 -11.95
CA ARG A 164 9.62 16.27 -11.03
C ARG A 164 9.50 17.59 -11.79
N ALA A 165 8.84 18.57 -11.16
CA ALA A 165 8.80 19.93 -11.64
C ALA A 165 10.19 20.57 -11.57
N VAL A 166 10.59 21.27 -12.63
CA VAL A 166 11.79 22.09 -12.67
C VAL A 166 11.36 23.53 -12.45
N GLN A 167 12.02 24.24 -11.52
CA GLN A 167 11.78 25.67 -11.36
C GLN A 167 12.30 26.39 -12.60
N THR A 168 11.39 26.84 -13.43
CA THR A 168 11.73 27.76 -14.54
C THR A 168 11.60 29.21 -14.06
N SER A 169 12.55 30.03 -14.42
CA SER A 169 12.58 31.46 -14.05
C SER A 169 11.48 32.32 -14.70
N ASP A 170 10.75 31.75 -15.64
CA ASP A 170 9.64 32.39 -16.33
C ASP A 170 8.31 31.72 -15.95
N GLU A 171 7.33 32.55 -15.54
CA GLU A 171 5.93 32.16 -15.44
C GLU A 171 5.38 31.86 -16.84
N THR A 172 5.77 30.74 -17.45
CA THR A 172 5.22 30.29 -18.72
C THR A 172 3.76 29.94 -18.53
N MET A 173 2.90 30.82 -19.01
CA MET A 173 1.44 30.59 -19.01
C MET A 173 1.15 29.28 -19.76
N PRO A 174 0.39 28.35 -19.17
CA PRO A 174 0.01 27.11 -19.84
C PRO A 174 -0.61 27.38 -21.20
N GLN A 175 -0.13 26.75 -22.25
CA GLN A 175 -0.73 26.85 -23.58
C GLN A 175 -2.07 26.11 -23.58
N PRO A 176 -3.13 26.70 -24.17
CA PRO A 176 -4.42 26.02 -24.27
C PRO A 176 -4.28 24.73 -25.07
N ILE A 177 -4.90 23.66 -24.55
CA ILE A 177 -5.02 22.40 -25.28
C ILE A 177 -6.47 22.13 -25.67
N GLN A 178 -6.65 21.35 -26.75
CA GLN A 178 -7.97 20.88 -27.15
C GLN A 178 -8.48 19.82 -26.15
N ALA A 179 -9.62 20.08 -25.52
CA ALA A 179 -10.31 19.15 -24.65
C ALA A 179 -11.74 18.95 -25.13
N GLY A 180 -11.98 17.84 -25.80
CA GLY A 180 -13.26 17.61 -26.52
C GLY A 180 -13.49 18.65 -27.61
N VAL A 181 -14.62 19.36 -27.58
CA VAL A 181 -14.97 20.43 -28.55
C VAL A 181 -14.46 21.81 -28.13
N GLY A 182 -13.83 21.95 -26.97
CA GLY A 182 -13.37 23.22 -26.43
C GLY A 182 -11.88 23.26 -26.12
N LEU A 183 -11.39 24.44 -25.76
CA LEU A 183 -10.02 24.65 -25.28
C LEU A 183 -9.97 24.76 -23.76
N THR A 184 -8.94 24.23 -23.14
CA THR A 184 -8.66 24.41 -21.71
C THR A 184 -7.21 24.80 -21.49
N LYS A 185 -6.95 25.62 -20.45
CA LYS A 185 -5.61 25.90 -19.92
C LYS A 185 -5.36 25.15 -18.61
N THR A 186 -6.43 24.96 -17.83
CA THR A 186 -6.34 24.40 -16.47
C THR A 186 -5.76 23.00 -16.43
N MET A 187 -6.06 22.18 -17.46
CA MET A 187 -5.60 20.78 -17.56
C MET A 187 -4.55 20.61 -18.65
N ALA A 188 -3.93 21.69 -19.11
CA ALA A 188 -2.80 21.62 -20.04
C ALA A 188 -1.61 20.91 -19.34
N PRO A 189 -0.91 19.99 -20.02
CA PRO A 189 0.31 19.43 -19.49
C PRO A 189 1.35 20.54 -19.27
N PRO A 190 2.30 20.33 -18.34
CA PRO A 190 3.43 21.23 -18.22
C PRO A 190 4.21 21.27 -19.55
N SER A 191 4.90 22.37 -19.82
CA SER A 191 5.84 22.44 -20.96
C SER A 191 6.98 21.43 -20.77
N GLU A 192 7.58 20.98 -21.85
CA GLU A 192 8.70 20.02 -21.79
C GLU A 192 9.85 20.53 -20.91
N ASP A 193 10.07 21.85 -20.87
CA ASP A 193 11.12 22.49 -20.07
C ASP A 193 10.72 22.63 -18.57
N ALA A 194 9.46 22.40 -18.22
CA ALA A 194 8.96 22.60 -16.86
C ALA A 194 9.03 21.32 -15.99
N THR A 195 9.44 20.20 -16.59
CA THR A 195 9.57 18.91 -15.88
C THR A 195 10.81 18.17 -16.29
N GLU A 196 11.33 17.35 -15.41
CA GLU A 196 12.37 16.39 -15.71
C GLU A 196 11.92 14.96 -15.31
N THR A 197 12.28 13.99 -16.13
CA THR A 197 12.07 12.57 -15.82
C THR A 197 13.32 12.01 -15.14
N LEU A 198 13.12 11.42 -13.97
CA LEU A 198 14.15 10.82 -13.15
C LEU A 198 13.94 9.31 -13.06
N SER A 199 15.03 8.58 -12.89
CA SER A 199 14.95 7.15 -12.58
C SER A 199 14.38 6.95 -11.19
N LEU A 200 13.59 5.88 -11.02
CA LEU A 200 13.15 5.44 -9.70
C LEU A 200 14.36 5.13 -8.79
N PRO A 201 14.24 5.35 -7.46
CA PRO A 201 15.26 4.92 -6.51
C PRO A 201 15.55 3.42 -6.62
N LYS A 202 16.70 3.01 -6.13
CA LYS A 202 17.01 1.58 -6.03
C LYS A 202 16.28 0.99 -4.83
N ALA A 203 15.70 -0.20 -5.02
CA ALA A 203 15.15 -0.97 -3.92
C ALA A 203 16.26 -1.33 -2.93
N SER A 204 16.19 -0.80 -1.71
CA SER A 204 17.16 -1.07 -0.65
C SER A 204 16.46 -1.06 0.70
N ALA A 205 16.65 -2.13 1.46
CA ALA A 205 16.21 -2.17 2.86
C ALA A 205 17.38 -1.69 3.75
N GLU A 206 17.09 -0.72 4.63
CA GLU A 206 18.01 -0.26 5.66
C GLU A 206 17.94 -1.11 6.94
N TYR A 207 17.28 -2.25 6.86
CA TYR A 207 17.05 -3.17 7.96
C TYR A 207 17.32 -4.61 7.52
N ASP A 208 17.58 -5.47 8.50
CA ASP A 208 17.87 -6.89 8.28
C ASP A 208 16.77 -7.61 7.51
N SER A 209 17.13 -8.65 6.77
CA SER A 209 16.14 -9.59 6.24
C SER A 209 15.33 -10.20 7.39
N PHE A 210 14.09 -10.61 7.11
CA PHE A 210 13.21 -11.17 8.12
C PHE A 210 13.89 -12.29 8.94
N TYR A 211 14.49 -13.26 8.28
CA TYR A 211 15.12 -14.39 8.98
C TYR A 211 16.39 -14.02 9.73
N SER A 212 17.17 -13.04 9.24
CA SER A 212 18.30 -12.48 9.99
C SER A 212 17.80 -11.81 11.27
N ASN A 213 16.75 -10.98 11.17
CA ASN A 213 16.14 -10.37 12.33
C ASN A 213 15.58 -11.42 13.32
N VAL A 214 14.87 -12.45 12.87
CA VAL A 214 14.39 -13.54 13.74
C VAL A 214 15.53 -14.23 14.45
N TYR A 215 16.66 -14.47 13.77
CA TYR A 215 17.86 -15.02 14.41
C TYR A 215 18.34 -14.12 15.55
N HIS A 216 18.49 -12.83 15.33
CA HIS A 216 18.93 -11.88 16.36
C HIS A 216 17.91 -11.69 17.50
N VAL A 217 16.60 -11.75 17.19
CA VAL A 217 15.53 -11.77 18.20
C VAL A 217 15.68 -12.98 19.15
N ILE A 218 16.01 -14.15 18.61
CA ILE A 218 16.12 -15.39 19.39
C ILE A 218 17.45 -15.45 20.15
N ARG A 219 18.57 -15.03 19.55
CA ARG A 219 19.91 -15.21 20.09
C ARG A 219 20.41 -14.03 20.91
N ASP A 220 20.08 -12.81 20.50
CA ASP A 220 20.69 -11.60 20.99
C ASP A 220 19.69 -10.67 21.69
N ASP A 221 18.44 -11.15 21.88
CA ASP A 221 17.33 -10.39 22.47
C ASP A 221 17.03 -9.08 21.73
N ALA A 222 17.30 -9.04 20.43
CA ALA A 222 17.00 -7.90 19.58
C ALA A 222 15.49 -7.68 19.45
N ALA A 223 15.07 -6.46 19.11
CA ALA A 223 13.66 -6.18 18.82
C ALA A 223 13.24 -6.76 17.46
N PRO A 224 12.04 -7.35 17.33
CA PRO A 224 11.50 -7.75 16.04
C PRO A 224 11.20 -6.52 15.17
N ILE A 225 11.56 -6.60 13.87
CA ILE A 225 11.23 -5.57 12.88
C ILE A 225 9.71 -5.51 12.69
N VAL A 226 9.05 -6.67 12.62
CA VAL A 226 7.59 -6.77 12.60
C VAL A 226 7.09 -6.87 14.03
N LYS A 227 6.54 -5.78 14.55
CA LYS A 227 6.00 -5.73 15.92
C LYS A 227 4.58 -6.26 15.94
N ASN A 228 4.25 -7.06 16.96
CA ASN A 228 2.89 -7.60 17.11
C ASN A 228 1.83 -6.49 17.23
N ALA A 229 2.14 -5.36 17.85
CA ALA A 229 1.24 -4.22 17.90
C ALA A 229 0.89 -3.66 16.49
N GLU A 230 1.86 -3.64 15.57
CA GLU A 230 1.62 -3.21 14.18
C GLU A 230 0.70 -4.20 13.46
N VAL A 231 0.94 -5.50 13.61
CA VAL A 231 0.08 -6.55 13.04
C VAL A 231 -1.34 -6.45 13.60
N ARG A 232 -1.47 -6.24 14.90
CA ARG A 232 -2.78 -6.05 15.55
C ARG A 232 -3.54 -4.84 15.00
N ASN A 233 -2.84 -3.72 14.75
CA ASN A 233 -3.44 -2.52 14.17
C ASN A 233 -3.96 -2.79 12.73
N VAL A 234 -3.26 -3.60 11.94
CA VAL A 234 -3.74 -3.99 10.60
C VAL A 234 -5.00 -4.85 10.71
N LEU A 235 -5.03 -5.83 11.62
CA LEU A 235 -6.22 -6.66 11.85
C LEU A 235 -7.41 -5.80 12.32
N GLN A 236 -7.20 -4.86 13.22
CA GLN A 236 -8.23 -3.94 13.67
C GLN A 236 -8.79 -3.08 12.54
N LEU A 237 -7.95 -2.60 11.63
CA LEU A 237 -8.40 -1.88 10.45
C LEU A 237 -9.24 -2.77 9.52
N ILE A 238 -8.85 -4.03 9.33
CA ILE A 238 -9.60 -5.01 8.53
C ILE A 238 -10.98 -5.28 9.16
N GLU A 239 -11.05 -5.48 10.49
CA GLU A 239 -12.33 -5.64 11.19
C GLU A 239 -13.22 -4.41 10.99
N GLN A 240 -12.67 -3.21 11.16
CA GLN A 240 -13.40 -1.97 10.92
C GLN A 240 -13.91 -1.86 9.46
N MET A 241 -13.12 -2.29 8.48
CA MET A 241 -13.55 -2.30 7.07
C MET A 241 -14.72 -3.25 6.85
N PHE A 242 -14.71 -4.44 7.44
CA PHE A 242 -15.86 -5.36 7.38
C PHE A 242 -17.11 -4.81 8.08
N GLU A 243 -16.95 -4.07 9.19
CA GLU A 243 -18.07 -3.41 9.86
C GLU A 243 -18.70 -2.29 9.03
N LEU A 244 -17.91 -1.60 8.20
CA LEU A 244 -18.39 -0.54 7.30
C LEU A 244 -19.17 -1.07 6.10
N GLU A 245 -19.02 -2.34 5.76
CA GLU A 245 -19.76 -3.00 4.66
C GLU A 245 -21.23 -3.19 5.01
N GLY A 246 -21.56 -3.38 6.26
CA GLY A 246 -22.87 -3.85 6.68
C GLY A 246 -23.66 -3.40 7.60
#